data_3967e2e87a5d00088ebd24dbcdff745e
#
_entry.id   3967e2e87a5d00088ebd24dbcdff745e
#
_cell.length_a   1.000
_cell.length_b   1.000
_cell.length_c   1.000
_cell.angle_alpha   90.00
_cell.angle_beta   90.00
_cell.angle_gamma   90.00
#
_symmetry.space_group_name_H-M   'P 1'
#
loop_
_entity.id
_entity.type
_entity.pdbx_description
1 polymer ?
#
loop_
_entity_poly.entity_id
_entity_poly.type
_entity_poly.pdbx_seq_one_letter_code
_entity_poly.pdbx_strand_id
1 'polypeptide(L)'
;GPRFDGDFPLDEQLPCLRPGDVVTYTFGDLEDNIIAKGRVRSAVWDARARGVLFDAGHGMRSFSFQIADIAIAEGFFPDTISTDQYNRHVGSDPQHDLPRTMSKFIAAGMSETEVFARATLRPAELLGLRSEAGTLAPGACADLAVLRWNQDGRLRDVNNAERPGGCWEPVATV
;
A
#
# COMPACT_ATOMS: atom_id res chain seq x y z
N GLY A 1 -12.57 1.25 -2.36
CA GLY A 1 -11.55 1.26 -3.41
C GLY A 1 -12.16 1.56 -4.77
N PRO A 2 -11.33 1.75 -5.80
CA PRO A 2 -11.83 1.92 -7.15
C PRO A 2 -12.72 0.73 -7.50
N ARG A 3 -13.95 1.01 -7.85
CA ARG A 3 -14.89 -0.02 -8.28
C ARG A 3 -15.08 0.14 -9.77
N PHE A 4 -14.82 -0.91 -10.52
CA PHE A 4 -15.18 -0.90 -11.93
C PHE A 4 -16.70 -0.76 -12.04
N ASP A 5 -17.11 0.33 -12.64
CA ASP A 5 -18.48 0.61 -13.04
C ASP A 5 -18.39 1.32 -14.38
N GLY A 6 -18.85 0.64 -15.45
CA GLY A 6 -18.79 1.19 -16.80
C GLY A 6 -19.59 2.47 -16.97
N ASP A 7 -20.63 2.65 -16.15
CA ASP A 7 -21.46 3.85 -16.13
C ASP A 7 -20.90 4.95 -15.21
N PHE A 8 -19.91 4.62 -14.36
CA PHE A 8 -19.30 5.58 -13.44
C PHE A 8 -17.80 5.28 -13.26
N PRO A 9 -16.97 5.61 -14.26
CA PRO A 9 -15.56 5.31 -14.28
C PRO A 9 -14.76 6.07 -13.20
N LEU A 10 -13.53 5.61 -12.90
CA LEU A 10 -12.66 6.18 -11.87
C LEU A 10 -12.49 7.69 -12.01
N ASP A 11 -12.34 8.19 -13.23
CA ASP A 11 -12.16 9.62 -13.52
C ASP A 11 -13.38 10.47 -13.12
N GLU A 12 -14.57 9.85 -13.00
CA GLU A 12 -15.80 10.48 -12.51
C GLU A 12 -16.01 10.25 -11.01
N GLN A 13 -15.52 9.12 -10.47
CA GLN A 13 -15.59 8.81 -9.04
C GLN A 13 -14.70 9.74 -8.21
N LEU A 14 -13.46 9.97 -8.67
CA LEU A 14 -12.47 10.76 -7.94
C LEU A 14 -12.91 12.20 -7.64
N PRO A 15 -13.57 12.95 -8.56
CA PRO A 15 -14.09 14.30 -8.27
C PRO A 15 -15.13 14.34 -7.14
N CYS A 16 -15.82 13.25 -6.85
CA CYS A 16 -16.80 13.17 -5.77
C CYS A 16 -16.18 13.08 -4.37
N LEU A 17 -14.87 12.83 -4.30
CA LEU A 17 -14.15 12.70 -3.03
C LEU A 17 -13.70 14.06 -2.48
N ARG A 18 -13.69 14.15 -1.15
CA ARG A 18 -13.32 15.34 -0.39
C ARG A 18 -11.89 15.22 0.13
N PRO A 19 -11.25 16.32 0.53
CA PRO A 19 -10.00 16.27 1.28
C PRO A 19 -10.13 15.37 2.52
N GLY A 20 -9.19 14.45 2.72
CA GLY A 20 -9.19 13.46 3.79
C GLY A 20 -9.94 12.16 3.50
N ASP A 21 -10.74 12.09 2.44
CA ASP A 21 -11.29 10.81 1.99
C ASP A 21 -10.15 9.90 1.48
N VAL A 22 -10.31 8.58 1.64
CA VAL A 22 -9.27 7.60 1.32
C VAL A 22 -9.72 6.68 0.18
N VAL A 23 -8.92 6.61 -0.87
CA VAL A 23 -9.03 5.59 -1.93
C VAL A 23 -8.12 4.43 -1.54
N THR A 24 -8.67 3.25 -1.30
CA THR A 24 -7.89 2.03 -1.04
C THR A 24 -7.90 1.11 -2.26
N TYR A 25 -7.09 0.03 -2.26
CA TYR A 25 -6.85 -0.85 -3.41
C TYR A 25 -6.21 -0.13 -4.59
N THR A 26 -5.41 0.89 -4.30
CA THR A 26 -4.87 1.81 -5.29
C THR A 26 -3.99 1.13 -6.34
N PHE A 27 -3.24 0.10 -5.95
CA PHE A 27 -2.26 -0.58 -6.82
C PHE A 27 -2.78 -1.88 -7.44
N GLY A 28 -4.11 -2.06 -7.43
CA GLY A 28 -4.75 -3.22 -8.03
C GLY A 28 -4.76 -3.18 -9.55
N ASP A 29 -4.59 -4.35 -10.16
CA ASP A 29 -4.77 -4.53 -11.60
C ASP A 29 -6.26 -4.75 -11.90
N LEU A 30 -7.01 -3.69 -11.72
CA LEU A 30 -8.43 -3.63 -12.01
C LEU A 30 -8.62 -3.06 -13.41
N GLU A 31 -9.76 -3.36 -14.02
CA GLU A 31 -10.08 -2.87 -15.36
C GLU A 31 -10.04 -1.33 -15.43
N ASP A 32 -10.47 -0.67 -14.37
CA ASP A 32 -10.41 0.79 -14.23
C ASP A 32 -9.49 1.16 -13.05
N ASN A 33 -8.18 1.07 -13.28
CA ASN A 33 -7.15 1.35 -12.28
C ASN A 33 -6.54 2.75 -12.45
N ILE A 34 -5.59 3.11 -11.59
CA ILE A 34 -4.95 4.42 -11.56
C ILE A 34 -4.05 4.72 -12.77
N ILE A 35 -3.77 3.73 -13.62
CA ILE A 35 -2.88 3.86 -14.78
C ILE A 35 -3.70 3.95 -16.08
N ALA A 36 -3.39 4.90 -16.90
CA ALA A 36 -3.90 4.99 -18.27
C ALA A 36 -2.75 5.32 -19.24
N LYS A 37 -2.68 4.61 -20.37
CA LYS A 37 -1.64 4.81 -21.38
C LYS A 37 -0.21 4.77 -20.83
N GLY A 38 0.04 3.88 -19.84
CA GLY A 38 1.34 3.69 -19.22
C GLY A 38 1.76 4.80 -18.24
N ARG A 39 0.83 5.62 -17.77
CA ARG A 39 1.08 6.72 -16.83
C ARG A 39 -0.02 6.81 -15.77
N VAL A 40 0.29 7.39 -14.63
CA VAL A 40 -0.72 7.74 -13.62
C VAL A 40 -1.69 8.76 -14.23
N ARG A 41 -2.99 8.50 -14.11
CA ARG A 41 -4.04 9.38 -14.64
C ARG A 41 -3.96 10.78 -14.04
N SER A 42 -4.23 11.81 -14.84
CA SER A 42 -4.32 13.18 -14.34
C SER A 42 -5.37 13.33 -13.23
N ALA A 43 -6.53 12.70 -13.37
CA ALA A 43 -7.59 12.72 -12.35
C ALA A 43 -7.12 12.19 -10.98
N VAL A 44 -6.19 11.23 -10.96
CA VAL A 44 -5.58 10.70 -9.72
C VAL A 44 -4.66 11.75 -9.07
N TRP A 45 -3.84 12.43 -9.87
CA TRP A 45 -3.01 13.55 -9.40
C TRP A 45 -3.85 14.73 -8.92
N ASP A 46 -4.92 15.07 -9.63
CA ASP A 46 -5.85 16.15 -9.26
C ASP A 46 -6.58 15.82 -7.95
N ALA A 47 -6.99 14.57 -7.75
CA ALA A 47 -7.57 14.11 -6.49
C ALA A 47 -6.58 14.23 -5.34
N ARG A 48 -5.32 13.80 -5.53
CA ARG A 48 -4.25 13.97 -4.54
C ARG A 48 -3.99 15.45 -4.22
N ALA A 49 -3.94 16.29 -5.22
CA ALA A 49 -3.73 17.74 -5.04
C ALA A 49 -4.86 18.40 -4.23
N ARG A 50 -6.07 17.85 -4.29
CA ARG A 50 -7.20 18.27 -3.46
C ARG A 50 -7.17 17.73 -2.03
N GLY A 51 -6.24 16.82 -1.70
CA GLY A 51 -6.10 16.23 -0.37
C GLY A 51 -6.81 14.89 -0.21
N VAL A 52 -7.19 14.22 -1.30
CA VAL A 52 -7.61 12.81 -1.26
C VAL A 52 -6.39 11.94 -1.00
N LEU A 53 -6.53 10.98 -0.11
CA LEU A 53 -5.47 10.06 0.30
C LEU A 53 -5.59 8.73 -0.45
N PHE A 54 -4.46 8.06 -0.64
CA PHE A 54 -4.38 6.80 -1.37
C PHE A 54 -3.72 5.73 -0.50
N ASP A 55 -4.46 4.67 -0.23
CA ASP A 55 -4.01 3.54 0.57
C ASP A 55 -3.73 2.32 -0.29
N ALA A 56 -2.72 1.53 0.08
CA ALA A 56 -2.37 0.33 -0.66
C ALA A 56 -3.51 -0.69 -0.66
N GLY A 57 -4.08 -1.00 0.52
CA GLY A 57 -5.20 -1.92 0.66
C GLY A 57 -4.94 -3.23 -0.06
N HIS A 58 -3.80 -3.90 0.22
CA HIS A 58 -3.25 -4.93 -0.65
C HIS A 58 -4.26 -6.05 -1.01
N GLY A 59 -5.03 -6.57 -0.03
CA GLY A 59 -5.98 -7.67 -0.25
C GLY A 59 -5.41 -8.86 -1.05
N MET A 60 -6.27 -9.73 -1.51
CA MET A 60 -5.86 -10.87 -2.36
C MET A 60 -5.67 -10.50 -3.84
N ARG A 61 -6.25 -9.39 -4.30
CA ARG A 61 -6.33 -9.03 -5.73
C ARG A 61 -5.96 -7.59 -6.04
N SER A 62 -5.44 -6.87 -5.08
CA SER A 62 -5.33 -5.41 -5.18
C SER A 62 -3.90 -4.90 -5.19
N PHE A 63 -2.94 -5.74 -5.61
CA PHE A 63 -1.57 -5.32 -5.83
C PHE A 63 -0.98 -5.97 -7.09
N SER A 64 -0.59 -5.14 -8.04
CA SER A 64 0.16 -5.53 -9.24
C SER A 64 1.50 -4.80 -9.27
N PHE A 65 2.58 -5.53 -9.51
CA PHE A 65 3.89 -4.92 -9.70
C PHE A 65 3.92 -3.98 -10.92
N GLN A 66 3.19 -4.32 -11.97
CA GLN A 66 3.10 -3.46 -13.15
C GLN A 66 2.54 -2.08 -12.81
N ILE A 67 1.44 -2.05 -12.04
CA ILE A 67 0.81 -0.79 -11.60
C ILE A 67 1.73 -0.04 -10.63
N ALA A 68 2.31 -0.76 -9.66
CA ALA A 68 3.19 -0.16 -8.66
C ALA A 68 4.46 0.44 -9.29
N ASP A 69 5.09 -0.25 -10.23
CA ASP A 69 6.30 0.24 -10.90
C ASP A 69 6.07 1.55 -11.63
N ILE A 70 4.98 1.63 -12.41
CA ILE A 70 4.63 2.85 -13.16
C ILE A 70 4.35 3.99 -12.17
N ALA A 71 3.52 3.73 -11.15
CA ALA A 71 3.14 4.75 -10.18
C ALA A 71 4.36 5.28 -9.40
N ILE A 72 5.19 4.37 -8.89
CA ILE A 72 6.38 4.72 -8.09
C ILE A 72 7.42 5.43 -8.95
N ALA A 73 7.65 5.01 -10.19
CA ALA A 73 8.56 5.68 -11.10
C ALA A 73 8.15 7.14 -11.41
N GLU A 74 6.85 7.43 -11.37
CA GLU A 74 6.33 8.80 -11.49
C GLU A 74 6.29 9.56 -10.16
N GLY A 75 6.71 8.95 -9.05
CA GLY A 75 6.65 9.56 -7.71
C GLY A 75 5.27 9.48 -7.05
N PHE A 76 4.36 8.67 -7.59
CA PHE A 76 3.06 8.44 -6.97
C PHE A 76 3.16 7.31 -5.95
N PHE A 77 3.42 7.67 -4.70
CA PHE A 77 3.50 6.75 -3.58
C PHE A 77 2.15 6.65 -2.84
N PRO A 78 1.82 5.51 -2.20
CA PRO A 78 0.66 5.45 -1.32
C PRO A 78 0.85 6.38 -0.11
N ASP A 79 -0.22 6.91 0.45
CA ASP A 79 -0.17 7.65 1.71
C ASP A 79 -0.04 6.69 2.90
N THR A 80 -0.71 5.53 2.80
CA THR A 80 -0.62 4.45 3.79
C THR A 80 -0.44 3.10 3.10
N ILE A 81 0.17 2.16 3.82
CA ILE A 81 0.32 0.77 3.39
C ILE A 81 -0.46 -0.10 4.36
N SER A 82 -1.54 -0.69 3.88
CA SER A 82 -2.39 -1.63 4.62
C SER A 82 -2.54 -2.95 3.87
N THR A 83 -2.97 -3.99 4.57
CA THR A 83 -3.01 -5.37 4.04
C THR A 83 -4.37 -5.84 3.59
N ASP A 84 -5.46 -5.29 4.11
CA ASP A 84 -6.79 -5.89 3.99
C ASP A 84 -6.77 -7.39 4.37
N GLN A 85 -6.07 -7.73 5.46
CA GLN A 85 -5.92 -9.11 5.90
C GLN A 85 -7.19 -9.60 6.62
N TYR A 86 -7.65 -10.78 6.24
CA TYR A 86 -8.79 -11.47 6.87
C TYR A 86 -8.57 -12.99 6.90
N ASN A 87 -9.49 -13.75 7.49
CA ASN A 87 -9.33 -15.18 7.79
C ASN A 87 -8.77 -16.05 6.65
N ARG A 88 -9.11 -15.77 5.40
CA ARG A 88 -8.60 -16.53 4.25
C ARG A 88 -7.09 -16.36 4.01
N HIS A 89 -6.50 -15.33 4.59
CA HIS A 89 -5.07 -15.05 4.45
C HIS A 89 -4.23 -15.79 5.49
N VAL A 90 -4.87 -16.28 6.56
CA VAL A 90 -4.16 -17.03 7.60
C VAL A 90 -3.70 -18.37 7.04
N GLY A 91 -2.38 -18.59 7.02
CA GLY A 91 -1.77 -19.79 6.44
C GLY A 91 -1.82 -19.86 4.91
N SER A 92 -2.08 -18.74 4.22
CA SER A 92 -2.04 -18.70 2.75
C SER A 92 -0.62 -18.91 2.22
N ASP A 93 -0.51 -19.45 1.00
CA ASP A 93 0.73 -19.52 0.24
C ASP A 93 0.52 -18.78 -1.10
N PRO A 94 1.31 -17.74 -1.39
CA PRO A 94 2.29 -17.10 -0.50
C PRO A 94 1.62 -16.46 0.74
N GLN A 95 2.38 -16.43 1.83
CA GLN A 95 1.89 -15.78 3.05
C GLN A 95 1.56 -14.30 2.79
N HIS A 96 0.42 -13.86 3.32
CA HIS A 96 -0.05 -12.49 3.20
C HIS A 96 -0.04 -11.80 4.55
N ASP A 97 0.87 -10.83 4.72
CA ASP A 97 1.05 -10.05 5.93
C ASP A 97 1.56 -8.63 5.59
N LEU A 98 1.59 -7.76 6.59
CA LEU A 98 2.04 -6.38 6.41
C LEU A 98 3.53 -6.30 6.03
N PRO A 99 4.48 -7.03 6.66
CA PRO A 99 5.88 -6.99 6.27
C PRO A 99 6.13 -7.39 4.82
N ARG A 100 5.42 -8.39 4.31
CA ARG A 100 5.51 -8.77 2.88
C ARG A 100 4.88 -7.74 1.96
N THR A 101 3.77 -7.14 2.37
CA THR A 101 3.17 -6.03 1.63
C THR A 101 4.14 -4.85 1.53
N MET A 102 4.77 -4.46 2.62
CA MET A 102 5.82 -3.45 2.66
C MET A 102 6.98 -3.79 1.71
N SER A 103 7.45 -5.05 1.75
CA SER A 103 8.54 -5.52 0.90
C SER A 103 8.23 -5.43 -0.59
N LYS A 104 6.97 -5.59 -0.99
CA LYS A 104 6.56 -5.40 -2.40
C LYS A 104 6.75 -3.96 -2.87
N PHE A 105 6.49 -2.97 -2.02
CA PHE A 105 6.75 -1.57 -2.34
C PHE A 105 8.24 -1.26 -2.41
N ILE A 106 9.08 -1.89 -1.56
CA ILE A 106 10.53 -1.80 -1.66
C ILE A 106 11.00 -2.40 -2.99
N ALA A 107 10.50 -3.58 -3.35
CA ALA A 107 10.82 -4.25 -4.62
C ALA A 107 10.33 -3.47 -5.86
N ALA A 108 9.34 -2.59 -5.70
CA ALA A 108 8.85 -1.68 -6.74
C ALA A 108 9.63 -0.34 -6.78
N GLY A 109 10.60 -0.12 -5.89
CA GLY A 109 11.52 1.03 -5.94
C GLY A 109 11.35 2.09 -4.86
N MET A 110 10.46 1.90 -3.88
CA MET A 110 10.39 2.80 -2.73
C MET A 110 11.55 2.53 -1.75
N SER A 111 12.02 3.57 -1.09
CA SER A 111 13.01 3.41 0.00
C SER A 111 12.36 2.73 1.23
N GLU A 112 13.15 1.97 1.98
CA GLU A 112 12.69 1.37 3.24
C GLU A 112 12.09 2.41 4.19
N THR A 113 12.76 3.53 4.37
CA THR A 113 12.30 4.62 5.25
C THR A 113 10.89 5.09 4.86
N GLU A 114 10.64 5.31 3.57
CA GLU A 114 9.32 5.71 3.06
C GLU A 114 8.26 4.64 3.29
N VAL A 115 8.61 3.38 3.08
CA VAL A 115 7.69 2.25 3.27
C VAL A 115 7.35 2.07 4.75
N PHE A 116 8.33 2.08 5.64
CA PHE A 116 8.10 1.97 7.08
C PHE A 116 7.27 3.15 7.61
N ALA A 117 7.57 4.38 7.19
CA ALA A 117 6.78 5.53 7.59
C ALA A 117 5.30 5.40 7.20
N ARG A 118 5.01 4.84 6.01
CA ARG A 118 3.63 4.64 5.52
C ARG A 118 2.87 3.48 6.15
N ALA A 119 3.59 2.59 6.83
CA ALA A 119 2.98 1.50 7.60
C ALA A 119 2.86 1.82 9.11
N THR A 120 3.50 2.91 9.59
CA THR A 120 3.56 3.25 11.02
C THR A 120 3.18 4.70 11.29
N LEU A 121 4.08 5.63 11.01
CA LEU A 121 3.93 7.06 11.34
C LEU A 121 2.72 7.69 10.62
N ARG A 122 2.60 7.47 9.31
CA ARG A 122 1.55 8.12 8.51
C ARG A 122 0.14 7.69 8.91
N PRO A 123 -0.17 6.38 9.07
CA PRO A 123 -1.49 6.00 9.59
C PRO A 123 -1.75 6.56 11.00
N ALA A 124 -0.75 6.61 11.88
CA ALA A 124 -0.90 7.23 13.20
C ALA A 124 -1.22 8.72 13.11
N GLU A 125 -0.57 9.46 12.21
CA GLU A 125 -0.88 10.88 11.94
C GLU A 125 -2.32 11.07 11.45
N LEU A 126 -2.74 10.27 10.47
CA LEU A 126 -4.08 10.36 9.88
C LEU A 126 -5.20 10.02 10.86
N LEU A 127 -4.93 9.12 11.80
CA LEU A 127 -5.86 8.70 12.85
C LEU A 127 -5.80 9.59 14.10
N GLY A 128 -4.89 10.58 14.14
CA GLY A 128 -4.71 11.44 15.31
C GLY A 128 -4.02 10.76 16.51
N LEU A 129 -3.30 9.63 16.25
CA LEU A 129 -2.65 8.79 17.26
C LEU A 129 -1.14 9.03 17.38
N ARG A 130 -0.62 10.12 16.82
CA ARG A 130 0.83 10.40 16.75
C ARG A 130 1.54 10.44 18.11
N SER A 131 0.84 10.80 19.18
CA SER A 131 1.38 10.80 20.55
C SER A 131 1.41 9.40 21.18
N GLU A 132 0.71 8.43 20.59
CA GLU A 132 0.48 7.11 21.18
C GLU A 132 1.15 6.00 20.36
N ALA A 133 1.14 6.10 19.03
CA ALA A 133 1.57 5.04 18.14
C ALA A 133 2.41 5.56 16.97
N GLY A 134 3.02 4.64 16.21
CA GLY A 134 3.78 4.94 14.99
C GLY A 134 5.17 5.52 15.23
N THR A 135 5.68 5.44 16.45
CA THR A 135 6.99 5.98 16.86
C THR A 135 7.67 5.07 17.90
N LEU A 136 8.99 5.09 17.92
CA LEU A 136 9.83 4.45 18.95
C LEU A 136 10.36 5.45 19.96
N ALA A 137 9.77 6.64 20.07
CA ALA A 137 10.21 7.67 21.01
C ALA A 137 10.00 7.20 22.46
N PRO A 138 10.92 7.55 23.39
CA PRO A 138 10.71 7.26 24.81
C PRO A 138 9.40 7.85 25.32
N GLY A 139 8.60 7.01 25.98
CA GLY A 139 7.29 7.37 26.51
C GLY A 139 6.10 7.07 25.57
N ALA A 140 6.34 6.63 24.34
CA ALA A 140 5.29 6.10 23.48
C ALA A 140 4.83 4.70 23.95
N CYS A 141 3.66 4.25 23.46
CA CYS A 141 3.21 2.87 23.69
C CYS A 141 4.24 1.88 23.14
N ALA A 142 4.46 0.79 23.88
CA ALA A 142 5.42 -0.25 23.49
C ALA A 142 4.79 -1.28 22.54
N ASP A 143 4.01 -0.84 21.56
CA ASP A 143 3.47 -1.69 20.50
C ASP A 143 4.56 -1.91 19.45
N LEU A 144 5.34 -2.97 19.61
CA LEU A 144 6.54 -3.21 18.82
C LEU A 144 6.39 -4.44 17.93
N ALA A 145 6.84 -4.35 16.70
CA ALA A 145 7.04 -5.48 15.81
C ALA A 145 8.53 -5.63 15.50
N VAL A 146 9.05 -6.84 15.73
CA VAL A 146 10.42 -7.21 15.38
C VAL A 146 10.39 -7.95 14.05
N LEU A 147 11.12 -7.44 13.09
CA LEU A 147 11.19 -7.99 11.73
C LEU A 147 12.60 -8.48 11.43
N ARG A 148 12.70 -9.49 10.58
CA ARG A 148 13.96 -10.02 10.04
C ARG A 148 13.93 -9.94 8.52
N TRP A 149 15.02 -9.50 7.90
CA TRP A 149 15.17 -9.57 6.46
C TRP A 149 15.54 -10.98 6.02
N ASN A 150 14.74 -11.55 5.12
CA ASN A 150 15.00 -12.82 4.47
C ASN A 150 15.44 -12.55 3.02
N GLN A 151 16.73 -12.76 2.72
CA GLN A 151 17.32 -12.50 1.40
C GLN A 151 16.78 -13.43 0.30
N ASP A 152 16.37 -14.64 0.67
CA ASP A 152 15.85 -15.66 -0.24
C ASP A 152 14.34 -15.53 -0.46
N GLY A 153 13.73 -14.54 0.20
CA GLY A 153 12.30 -14.28 0.10
C GLY A 153 11.86 -13.96 -1.31
N ARG A 154 10.73 -14.52 -1.72
CA ARG A 154 10.08 -14.22 -3.00
C ARG A 154 8.76 -13.50 -2.77
N LEU A 155 8.52 -12.52 -3.58
CA LEU A 155 7.30 -11.73 -3.56
C LEU A 155 6.49 -12.05 -4.81
N ARG A 156 5.19 -12.25 -4.63
CA ARG A 156 4.27 -12.54 -5.75
C ARG A 156 3.10 -11.55 -5.73
N ASP A 157 2.73 -11.06 -6.88
CA ASP A 157 1.57 -10.19 -7.04
C ASP A 157 0.30 -10.96 -7.46
N VAL A 158 -0.77 -10.22 -7.72
CA VAL A 158 -2.06 -10.79 -8.13
C VAL A 158 -2.01 -11.52 -9.48
N ASN A 159 -1.07 -11.15 -10.35
CA ASN A 159 -0.87 -11.76 -11.67
C ASN A 159 0.15 -12.90 -11.64
N ASN A 160 0.54 -13.35 -10.44
CA ASN A 160 1.63 -14.31 -10.22
C ASN A 160 3.00 -13.85 -10.74
N ALA A 161 3.18 -12.55 -10.95
CA ALA A 161 4.49 -12.00 -11.24
C ALA A 161 5.35 -12.11 -9.96
N GLU A 162 6.48 -12.80 -10.09
CA GLU A 162 7.41 -12.99 -8.97
C GLU A 162 8.55 -11.98 -9.03
N ARG A 163 8.98 -11.52 -7.85
CA ARG A 163 10.20 -10.74 -7.68
C ARG A 163 11.09 -11.34 -6.62
N PRO A 164 12.33 -11.71 -6.97
CA PRO A 164 13.37 -12.02 -6.01
C PRO A 164 13.89 -10.72 -5.38
N GLY A 165 14.65 -10.83 -4.32
CA GLY A 165 15.33 -9.68 -3.71
C GLY A 165 15.10 -9.58 -2.21
N GLY A 166 14.37 -10.54 -1.65
CA GLY A 166 14.13 -10.63 -0.23
C GLY A 166 12.83 -10.00 0.24
N CYS A 167 12.48 -10.30 1.48
CA CYS A 167 11.32 -9.70 2.14
C CYS A 167 11.52 -9.61 3.66
N TRP A 168 10.83 -8.65 4.26
CA TRP A 168 10.68 -8.58 5.70
C TRP A 168 9.72 -9.68 6.19
N GLU A 169 10.11 -10.34 7.26
CA GLU A 169 9.31 -11.38 7.94
C GLU A 169 9.11 -11.02 9.40
N PRO A 170 7.91 -11.25 9.96
CA PRO A 170 7.67 -11.01 11.37
C PRO A 170 8.39 -12.07 12.22
N VAL A 171 9.03 -11.62 13.30
CA VAL A 171 9.73 -12.48 14.28
C VAL A 171 8.98 -12.49 15.60
N ALA A 172 8.58 -11.32 16.07
CA ALA A 172 7.86 -11.16 17.33
C ALA A 172 7.05 -9.85 17.33
N THR A 173 6.04 -9.82 18.18
CA THR A 173 5.30 -8.62 18.55
C THR A 173 5.27 -8.51 20.07
N VAL A 174 5.37 -7.30 20.59
CA VAL A 174 5.32 -6.98 22.01
C VAL A 174 4.18 -6.00 22.26
#